data_879cfd8965e25c59e14928371a000eac
#
_entry.id   879cfd8965e25c59e14928371a000eac
#
_cell.length_a   1.000
_cell.length_b   1.000
_cell.length_c   1.000
_cell.angle_alpha   90.00
_cell.angle_beta   90.00
_cell.angle_gamma   90.00
#
_symmetry.space_group_name_H-M   'P 1'
#
loop_
_entity.id
_entity.type
_entity.pdbx_description
1 polymer ?
#
loop_
_entity_poly.entity_id
_entity_poly.type
_entity_poly.pdbx_seq_one_letter_code
_entity_poly.pdbx_strand_id
1 'polypeptide(L)'
;MRNIYLILFIPLALIVYIFSSDKYIHGDILIWKKESLEKLGGKVNSLFKVCLLLSSNRIFRSIFYHRLKCMNTSLNIFSRILSIFYWKERLLVIYTRDIGPGLFAQHGIVTGIAAKKIGKNFMINHMTTIGYTDNFSAPTIGDNVRVYAGAIILGDIHIGDNAIISAGSVVVKDVEANTTVGGVPAKVIKRNG
;
A
#
# COMPACT_ATOMS: atom_id res chain seq x y z
N MET A 1 -19.10 -15.36 18.55
CA MET A 1 -19.16 -15.09 17.09
C MET A 1 -17.81 -14.65 16.48
N ARG A 2 -17.01 -13.74 17.12
CA ARG A 2 -15.72 -13.26 16.57
C ARG A 2 -14.68 -14.38 16.34
N ASN A 3 -14.62 -15.39 17.20
CA ASN A 3 -13.64 -16.48 17.09
C ASN A 3 -13.96 -17.46 15.94
N ILE A 4 -15.24 -17.72 15.65
CA ILE A 4 -15.65 -18.59 14.52
C ILE A 4 -15.27 -17.92 13.19
N TYR A 5 -15.41 -16.60 13.11
CA TYR A 5 -15.05 -15.85 11.91
C TYR A 5 -13.53 -15.92 11.61
N LEU A 6 -12.70 -15.93 12.65
CA LEU A 6 -11.24 -16.06 12.50
C LEU A 6 -10.82 -17.42 11.93
N ILE A 7 -11.53 -18.50 12.30
CA ILE A 7 -11.25 -19.87 11.82
C ILE A 7 -11.36 -19.94 10.28
N LEU A 8 -12.32 -19.23 9.69
CA LEU A 8 -12.51 -19.19 8.24
C LEU A 8 -11.30 -18.57 7.49
N PHE A 9 -10.48 -17.77 8.17
CA PHE A 9 -9.29 -17.13 7.58
C PHE A 9 -7.99 -17.90 7.83
N ILE A 10 -8.02 -19.00 8.58
CA ILE A 10 -6.83 -19.84 8.81
C ILE A 10 -6.19 -20.31 7.50
N PRO A 11 -6.94 -20.83 6.49
CA PRO A 11 -6.33 -21.27 5.24
C PRO A 11 -5.61 -20.12 4.51
N LEU A 12 -6.20 -18.92 4.46
CA LEU A 12 -5.56 -17.76 3.87
C LEU A 12 -4.32 -17.32 4.66
N ALA A 13 -4.38 -17.37 5.99
CA ALA A 13 -3.25 -17.03 6.85
C ALA A 13 -2.08 -17.99 6.68
N LEU A 14 -2.33 -19.29 6.49
CA LEU A 14 -1.31 -20.28 6.16
C LEU A 14 -0.66 -19.99 4.80
N ILE A 15 -1.45 -19.62 3.79
CA ILE A 15 -0.94 -19.21 2.48
C ILE A 15 -0.02 -17.98 2.63
N VAL A 16 -0.46 -16.94 3.33
CA VAL A 16 0.38 -15.75 3.59
C VAL A 16 1.63 -16.13 4.36
N TYR A 17 1.54 -17.07 5.30
CA TYR A 17 2.70 -17.54 6.05
C TYR A 17 3.72 -18.25 5.17
N ILE A 18 3.29 -19.07 4.21
CA ILE A 18 4.17 -19.72 3.22
C ILE A 18 4.94 -18.65 2.42
N PHE A 19 4.29 -17.57 2.02
CA PHE A 19 4.92 -16.48 1.27
C PHE A 19 5.60 -15.43 2.16
N SER A 20 5.59 -15.59 3.49
CA SER A 20 6.16 -14.59 4.41
C SER A 20 7.69 -14.49 4.38
N SER A 21 8.38 -15.43 3.74
CA SER A 21 9.82 -15.37 3.44
C SER A 21 10.16 -14.45 2.27
N ASP A 22 9.19 -14.14 1.39
CA ASP A 22 9.38 -13.15 0.33
C ASP A 22 9.56 -11.76 0.94
N LYS A 23 10.61 -11.05 0.49
CA LYS A 23 10.99 -9.75 1.07
C LYS A 23 9.89 -8.68 0.98
N TYR A 24 9.08 -8.70 -0.07
CA TYR A 24 8.01 -7.71 -0.28
C TYR A 24 6.82 -8.00 0.64
N ILE A 25 6.36 -9.24 0.66
CA ILE A 25 5.25 -9.68 1.53
C ILE A 25 5.66 -9.54 3.00
N HIS A 26 6.89 -9.90 3.35
CA HIS A 26 7.42 -9.73 4.70
C HIS A 26 7.41 -8.26 5.14
N GLY A 27 7.93 -7.36 4.30
CA GLY A 27 7.94 -5.92 4.59
C GLY A 27 6.53 -5.35 4.75
N ASP A 28 5.59 -5.78 3.91
CA ASP A 28 4.18 -5.36 4.04
C ASP A 28 3.58 -5.86 5.37
N ILE A 29 3.83 -7.11 5.76
CA ILE A 29 3.37 -7.65 7.05
C ILE A 29 3.93 -6.84 8.22
N LEU A 30 5.22 -6.49 8.17
CA LEU A 30 5.87 -5.74 9.26
C LEU A 30 5.24 -4.36 9.45
N ILE A 31 5.10 -3.59 8.36
CA ILE A 31 4.52 -2.25 8.45
C ILE A 31 3.05 -2.28 8.90
N TRP A 32 2.27 -3.24 8.38
CA TRP A 32 0.88 -3.41 8.76
C TRP A 32 0.72 -3.84 10.22
N LYS A 33 1.62 -4.68 10.75
CA LYS A 33 1.65 -5.03 12.18
C LYS A 33 1.92 -3.79 13.03
N LYS A 34 2.91 -2.98 12.64
CA LYS A 34 3.27 -1.74 13.34
C LYS A 34 2.09 -0.76 13.34
N GLU A 35 1.58 -0.38 12.18
CA GLU A 35 0.60 0.69 12.04
C GLU A 35 -0.83 0.31 12.49
N SER A 36 -1.20 -0.99 12.39
CA SER A 36 -2.58 -1.44 12.64
C SER A 36 -2.75 -2.26 13.93
N LEU A 37 -1.74 -2.99 14.38
CA LEU A 37 -1.86 -3.95 15.48
C LEU A 37 -1.10 -3.58 16.76
N GLU A 38 -0.20 -2.61 16.74
CA GLU A 38 0.48 -2.15 17.97
C GLU A 38 -0.51 -1.64 19.03
N LYS A 39 -1.61 -1.06 18.58
CA LYS A 39 -2.69 -0.57 19.45
C LYS A 39 -3.47 -1.70 20.17
N LEU A 40 -3.32 -2.96 19.73
CA LEU A 40 -4.06 -4.10 20.28
C LEU A 40 -3.36 -4.78 21.48
N GLY A 41 -2.17 -4.33 21.87
CA GLY A 41 -1.43 -4.80 23.05
C GLY A 41 -1.29 -6.33 23.16
N GLY A 42 -0.15 -6.83 23.59
CA GLY A 42 0.03 -8.22 23.98
C GLY A 42 0.92 -9.08 23.07
N LYS A 43 1.56 -10.08 23.67
CA LYS A 43 2.36 -11.15 23.03
C LYS A 43 1.45 -12.11 22.25
N VAL A 44 0.86 -11.66 21.16
CA VAL A 44 0.04 -12.53 20.30
C VAL A 44 0.94 -13.17 19.24
N ASN A 45 0.77 -14.49 19.04
CA ASN A 45 1.52 -15.28 18.05
C ASN A 45 1.47 -14.61 16.66
N SER A 46 2.59 -14.65 15.93
CA SER A 46 2.75 -14.01 14.62
C SER A 46 1.69 -14.46 13.61
N LEU A 47 1.36 -15.75 13.57
CA LEU A 47 0.33 -16.30 12.70
C LEU A 47 -1.06 -15.75 13.03
N PHE A 48 -1.40 -15.64 14.32
CA PHE A 48 -2.68 -15.07 14.73
C PHE A 48 -2.82 -13.61 14.34
N LYS A 49 -1.74 -12.82 14.44
CA LYS A 49 -1.74 -11.42 13.99
C LYS A 49 -1.98 -11.30 12.48
N VAL A 50 -1.39 -12.19 11.68
CA VAL A 50 -1.63 -12.25 10.23
C VAL A 50 -3.09 -12.65 9.96
N CYS A 51 -3.62 -13.65 10.69
CA CYS A 51 -5.01 -14.07 10.57
C CYS A 51 -5.99 -12.92 10.89
N LEU A 52 -5.68 -12.15 11.93
CA LEU A 52 -6.48 -10.99 12.33
C LEU A 52 -6.43 -9.88 11.26
N LEU A 53 -5.26 -9.57 10.70
CA LEU A 53 -5.14 -8.63 9.59
C LEU A 53 -5.97 -9.05 8.39
N LEU A 54 -5.86 -10.32 8.00
CA LEU A 54 -6.57 -10.84 6.84
C LEU A 54 -8.10 -10.87 7.04
N SER A 55 -8.56 -11.18 8.25
CA SER A 55 -9.99 -11.23 8.53
C SER A 55 -10.63 -9.85 8.59
N SER A 56 -9.94 -8.88 9.18
CA SER A 56 -10.47 -7.54 9.43
C SER A 56 -10.19 -6.54 8.30
N ASN A 57 -9.17 -6.78 7.45
CA ASN A 57 -8.68 -5.75 6.54
C ASN A 57 -8.67 -6.19 5.07
N ARG A 58 -9.67 -5.72 4.31
CA ARG A 58 -9.79 -5.98 2.86
C ARG A 58 -8.67 -5.33 2.06
N ILE A 59 -8.14 -4.21 2.53
CA ILE A 59 -7.06 -3.47 1.87
C ILE A 59 -5.76 -4.27 1.92
N PHE A 60 -5.43 -4.85 3.10
CA PHE A 60 -4.28 -5.74 3.23
C PHE A 60 -4.39 -6.95 2.30
N ARG A 61 -5.60 -7.56 2.17
CA ARG A 61 -5.83 -8.63 1.19
C ARG A 61 -5.57 -8.17 -0.26
N SER A 62 -5.99 -6.95 -0.63
CA SER A 62 -5.74 -6.39 -1.96
C SER A 62 -4.25 -6.25 -2.25
N ILE A 63 -3.47 -5.78 -1.27
CA ILE A 63 -2.01 -5.66 -1.40
C ILE A 63 -1.37 -7.04 -1.54
N PHE A 64 -1.75 -8.01 -0.71
CA PHE A 64 -1.24 -9.38 -0.82
C PHE A 64 -1.52 -10.00 -2.19
N TYR A 65 -2.75 -9.88 -2.71
CA TYR A 65 -3.08 -10.37 -4.05
C TYR A 65 -2.32 -9.63 -5.16
N HIS A 66 -2.07 -8.34 -4.98
CA HIS A 66 -1.23 -7.59 -5.90
C HIS A 66 0.20 -8.13 -5.92
N ARG A 67 0.79 -8.44 -4.76
CA ARG A 67 2.12 -9.08 -4.68
C ARG A 67 2.15 -10.42 -5.43
N LEU A 68 1.21 -11.31 -5.17
CA LEU A 68 1.10 -12.59 -5.89
C LEU A 68 0.98 -12.39 -7.41
N LYS A 69 0.16 -11.44 -7.86
CA LYS A 69 0.01 -11.08 -9.27
C LYS A 69 1.33 -10.65 -9.90
N CYS A 70 2.16 -9.91 -9.17
CA CYS A 70 3.44 -9.40 -9.67
C CYS A 70 4.55 -10.46 -9.71
N MET A 71 4.45 -11.54 -8.93
CA MET A 71 5.47 -12.60 -8.87
C MET A 71 5.47 -13.44 -10.14
N ASN A 72 4.33 -14.02 -10.54
CA ASN A 72 4.20 -14.79 -11.77
C ASN A 72 2.73 -15.02 -12.19
N THR A 73 2.54 -15.55 -13.41
CA THR A 73 1.20 -15.76 -13.99
C THR A 73 0.37 -16.79 -13.22
N SER A 74 0.97 -17.88 -12.74
CA SER A 74 0.26 -18.92 -11.98
C SER A 74 -0.27 -18.37 -10.67
N LEU A 75 0.55 -17.59 -9.95
CA LEU A 75 0.13 -16.92 -8.71
C LEU A 75 -0.91 -15.83 -8.96
N ASN A 76 -0.89 -15.18 -10.12
CA ASN A 76 -1.96 -14.26 -10.51
C ASN A 76 -3.31 -14.98 -10.65
N ILE A 77 -3.34 -16.14 -11.33
CA ILE A 77 -4.55 -16.97 -11.43
C ILE A 77 -5.00 -17.42 -10.04
N PHE A 78 -4.07 -17.91 -9.23
CA PHE A 78 -4.33 -18.33 -7.86
C PHE A 78 -4.92 -17.19 -7.00
N SER A 79 -4.38 -15.97 -7.12
CA SER A 79 -4.90 -14.80 -6.40
C SER A 79 -6.33 -14.42 -6.79
N ARG A 80 -6.69 -14.64 -8.06
CA ARG A 80 -8.07 -14.44 -8.54
C ARG A 80 -9.03 -15.45 -7.92
N ILE A 81 -8.65 -16.72 -7.86
CA ILE A 81 -9.44 -17.79 -7.21
C ILE A 81 -9.62 -17.46 -5.72
N LEU A 82 -8.54 -17.12 -5.02
CA LEU A 82 -8.60 -16.73 -3.60
C LEU A 82 -9.54 -15.54 -3.37
N SER A 83 -9.56 -14.57 -4.28
CA SER A 83 -10.40 -13.38 -4.16
C SER A 83 -11.90 -13.64 -4.28
N ILE A 84 -12.32 -14.82 -4.76
CA ILE A 84 -13.72 -15.25 -4.78
C ILE A 84 -14.18 -15.57 -3.36
N PHE A 85 -13.33 -16.26 -2.57
CA PHE A 85 -13.64 -16.70 -1.21
C PHE A 85 -13.30 -15.62 -0.17
N TYR A 86 -12.23 -14.88 -0.39
CA TYR A 86 -11.72 -13.87 0.55
C TYR A 86 -11.66 -12.50 -0.14
N TRP A 87 -12.76 -11.79 -0.12
CA TRP A 87 -12.98 -10.56 -0.86
C TRP A 87 -11.95 -9.49 -0.51
N LYS A 88 -11.40 -8.88 -1.56
CA LYS A 88 -10.49 -7.73 -1.48
C LYS A 88 -11.27 -6.42 -1.54
N GLU A 89 -10.58 -5.31 -1.26
CA GLU A 89 -11.12 -3.97 -1.51
C GLU A 89 -11.11 -3.68 -3.02
N ARG A 90 -12.25 -3.38 -3.59
CA ARG A 90 -12.41 -3.14 -5.04
C ARG A 90 -12.01 -1.73 -5.44
N LEU A 91 -12.15 -0.77 -4.52
CA LEU A 91 -11.86 0.64 -4.75
C LEU A 91 -10.37 1.01 -4.50
N LEU A 92 -9.54 0.03 -4.16
CA LEU A 92 -8.08 0.15 -4.19
C LEU A 92 -7.55 -0.49 -5.47
N VAL A 93 -7.11 0.34 -6.41
CA VAL A 93 -6.62 -0.10 -7.71
C VAL A 93 -5.13 0.15 -7.82
N ILE A 94 -4.33 -0.91 -7.97
CA ILE A 94 -2.87 -0.84 -8.06
C ILE A 94 -2.44 -1.35 -9.43
N TYR A 95 -1.93 -0.44 -10.26
CA TYR A 95 -1.35 -0.73 -11.59
C TYR A 95 0.18 -0.86 -11.52
N THR A 96 0.83 -0.14 -10.62
CA THR A 96 2.29 -0.17 -10.44
C THR A 96 2.77 -1.57 -10.07
N ARG A 97 3.70 -2.12 -10.84
CA ARG A 97 4.27 -3.45 -10.56
C ARG A 97 5.51 -3.40 -9.68
N ASP A 98 6.35 -2.39 -9.87
CA ASP A 98 7.59 -2.18 -9.11
C ASP A 98 7.31 -1.31 -7.87
N ILE A 99 6.91 -1.96 -6.80
CA ILE A 99 6.69 -1.33 -5.49
C ILE A 99 7.58 -2.04 -4.46
N GLY A 100 8.44 -1.28 -3.80
CA GLY A 100 9.30 -1.76 -2.73
C GLY A 100 8.52 -2.43 -1.57
N PRO A 101 9.21 -3.12 -0.65
CA PRO A 101 8.59 -3.73 0.53
C PRO A 101 8.06 -2.66 1.48
N GLY A 102 7.01 -2.99 2.25
CA GLY A 102 6.42 -2.07 3.23
C GLY A 102 5.37 -1.14 2.64
N LEU A 103 4.54 -1.62 1.71
CA LEU A 103 3.38 -0.88 1.22
C LEU A 103 2.28 -0.84 2.30
N PHE A 104 1.90 0.36 2.73
CA PHE A 104 0.83 0.58 3.68
C PHE A 104 -0.23 1.53 3.12
N ALA A 105 -1.43 1.04 2.89
CA ALA A 105 -2.58 1.85 2.45
C ALA A 105 -3.55 2.05 3.60
N GLN A 106 -3.45 3.18 4.29
CA GLN A 106 -4.33 3.52 5.39
C GLN A 106 -5.68 3.97 4.86
N HIS A 107 -6.75 3.22 5.20
CA HIS A 107 -8.10 3.49 4.68
C HIS A 107 -8.16 3.57 3.14
N GLY A 108 -7.36 2.82 2.42
CA GLY A 108 -7.09 2.91 0.98
C GLY A 108 -8.30 2.74 0.04
N ILE A 109 -9.45 3.30 0.41
CA ILE A 109 -10.68 3.29 -0.37
C ILE A 109 -10.64 4.42 -1.40
N VAL A 110 -11.15 4.19 -2.61
CA VAL A 110 -11.13 5.16 -3.74
C VAL A 110 -9.69 5.64 -4.01
N THR A 111 -8.76 4.69 -4.09
CA THR A 111 -7.33 5.01 -4.26
C THR A 111 -6.79 4.34 -5.51
N GLY A 112 -6.18 5.15 -6.39
CA GLY A 112 -5.52 4.71 -7.61
C GLY A 112 -4.00 4.87 -7.52
N ILE A 113 -3.24 3.82 -7.81
CA ILE A 113 -1.78 3.84 -7.79
C ILE A 113 -1.24 3.40 -9.15
N ALA A 114 -0.82 4.36 -9.97
CA ALA A 114 -0.22 4.15 -11.28
C ALA A 114 1.06 4.96 -11.43
N ALA A 115 2.13 4.50 -10.78
CA ALA A 115 3.49 5.06 -10.85
C ALA A 115 4.39 4.15 -11.71
N LYS A 116 5.51 4.68 -12.24
CA LYS A 116 6.57 3.89 -12.87
C LYS A 116 7.20 2.95 -11.84
N LYS A 117 7.54 3.51 -10.69
CA LYS A 117 8.20 2.82 -9.58
C LYS A 117 7.86 3.49 -8.26
N ILE A 118 7.80 2.70 -7.19
CA ILE A 118 7.64 3.16 -5.81
C ILE A 118 8.69 2.48 -4.93
N GLY A 119 9.37 3.24 -4.10
CA GLY A 119 10.37 2.76 -3.16
C GLY A 119 9.77 1.97 -1.99
N LYS A 120 10.59 1.68 -0.97
CA LYS A 120 10.19 0.95 0.24
C LYS A 120 9.44 1.85 1.24
N ASN A 121 8.66 1.21 2.13
CA ASN A 121 7.91 1.85 3.22
C ASN A 121 6.98 2.98 2.73
N PHE A 122 6.36 2.78 1.59
CA PHE A 122 5.44 3.74 1.01
C PHE A 122 4.10 3.72 1.74
N MET A 123 3.64 4.88 2.19
CA MET A 123 2.35 5.05 2.87
C MET A 123 1.42 5.90 2.03
N ILE A 124 0.18 5.44 1.84
CA ILE A 124 -0.86 6.16 1.11
C ILE A 124 -2.18 6.11 1.85
N ASN A 125 -2.92 7.21 1.86
CA ASN A 125 -4.25 7.29 2.43
C ASN A 125 -5.35 7.18 1.36
N HIS A 126 -6.60 7.24 1.81
CA HIS A 126 -7.79 7.14 0.95
C HIS A 126 -7.97 8.34 0.01
N MET A 127 -8.79 8.16 -1.03
CA MET A 127 -9.15 9.17 -2.03
C MET A 127 -7.94 9.79 -2.74
N THR A 128 -6.86 9.02 -2.86
CA THR A 128 -5.60 9.48 -3.45
C THR A 128 -5.47 8.97 -4.87
N THR A 129 -4.96 9.82 -5.76
CA THR A 129 -4.67 9.46 -7.14
C THR A 129 -3.20 9.66 -7.44
N ILE A 130 -2.52 8.58 -7.84
CA ILE A 130 -1.19 8.64 -8.43
C ILE A 130 -1.35 8.14 -9.86
N GLY A 131 -1.02 8.97 -10.84
CA GLY A 131 -1.31 8.66 -12.22
C GLY A 131 -0.43 9.38 -13.23
N TYR A 132 -0.74 9.13 -14.47
CA TYR A 132 -0.08 9.69 -15.64
C TYR A 132 -0.94 10.79 -16.28
N THR A 133 -0.30 11.63 -17.06
CA THR A 133 -0.93 12.60 -17.97
C THR A 133 -1.13 11.97 -19.35
N ASP A 134 -1.61 12.75 -20.32
CA ASP A 134 -1.93 12.32 -21.69
C ASP A 134 -0.81 11.55 -22.39
N ASN A 135 0.45 11.78 -22.03
CA ASN A 135 1.60 11.10 -22.59
C ASN A 135 1.93 9.76 -21.92
N PHE A 136 1.06 9.25 -21.06
CA PHE A 136 1.28 8.02 -20.26
C PHE A 136 2.54 8.04 -19.40
N SER A 137 3.09 9.22 -19.14
CA SER A 137 4.24 9.41 -18.24
C SER A 137 3.77 9.46 -16.79
N ALA A 138 4.22 8.50 -16.01
CA ALA A 138 3.82 8.30 -14.62
C ALA A 138 4.96 8.71 -13.65
N PRO A 139 4.65 9.08 -12.41
CA PRO A 139 5.64 9.49 -11.44
C PRO A 139 6.54 8.34 -10.99
N THR A 140 7.75 8.69 -10.55
CA THR A 140 8.66 7.83 -9.79
C THR A 140 8.70 8.31 -8.35
N ILE A 141 8.50 7.40 -7.40
CA ILE A 141 8.37 7.72 -5.97
C ILE A 141 9.50 7.01 -5.21
N GLY A 142 10.20 7.76 -4.38
CA GLY A 142 11.30 7.27 -3.55
C GLY A 142 10.87 6.47 -2.32
N ASP A 143 11.82 6.29 -1.41
CA ASP A 143 11.66 5.53 -0.17
C ASP A 143 10.98 6.37 0.93
N ASN A 144 10.21 5.70 1.80
CA ASN A 144 9.58 6.30 2.99
C ASN A 144 8.64 7.49 2.68
N VAL A 145 8.13 7.59 1.45
CA VAL A 145 7.21 8.67 1.05
C VAL A 145 5.84 8.44 1.68
N ARG A 146 5.22 9.52 2.14
CA ARG A 146 3.89 9.52 2.75
C ARG A 146 2.95 10.41 1.95
N VAL A 147 1.82 9.85 1.52
CA VAL A 147 0.80 10.56 0.74
C VAL A 147 -0.50 10.59 1.53
N TYR A 148 -0.93 11.77 1.94
CA TYR A 148 -2.12 11.93 2.77
C TYR A 148 -3.39 12.04 1.93
N ALA A 149 -4.54 11.93 2.61
CA ALA A 149 -5.86 11.77 2.01
C ALA A 149 -6.19 12.85 0.96
N GLY A 150 -6.80 12.43 -0.15
CA GLY A 150 -7.24 13.33 -1.21
C GLY A 150 -6.13 13.93 -2.06
N ALA A 151 -4.86 13.54 -1.84
CA ALA A 151 -3.76 14.06 -2.65
C ALA A 151 -3.77 13.47 -4.07
N ILE A 152 -3.34 14.28 -5.03
CA ILE A 152 -3.25 13.93 -6.45
C ILE A 152 -1.80 14.15 -6.90
N ILE A 153 -1.16 13.13 -7.49
CA ILE A 153 0.20 13.17 -8.01
C ILE A 153 0.17 12.75 -9.46
N LEU A 154 0.51 13.65 -10.40
CA LEU A 154 0.36 13.40 -11.83
C LEU A 154 1.59 13.80 -12.62
N GLY A 155 1.87 13.01 -13.67
CA GLY A 155 2.89 13.30 -14.69
C GLY A 155 4.23 12.63 -14.46
N ASP A 156 5.16 12.92 -15.35
CA ASP A 156 6.53 12.40 -15.30
C ASP A 156 7.36 13.21 -14.31
N ILE A 157 7.12 13.00 -13.03
CA ILE A 157 7.76 13.72 -11.94
C ILE A 157 8.45 12.77 -10.98
N HIS A 158 9.41 13.29 -10.24
CA HIS A 158 10.14 12.57 -9.21
C HIS A 158 9.75 13.07 -7.81
N ILE A 159 9.34 12.15 -6.96
CA ILE A 159 9.08 12.39 -5.53
C ILE A 159 10.25 11.79 -4.75
N GLY A 160 11.07 12.64 -4.15
CA GLY A 160 12.28 12.25 -3.42
C GLY A 160 11.98 11.49 -2.12
N ASP A 161 13.01 10.84 -1.59
CA ASP A 161 12.93 10.04 -0.36
C ASP A 161 12.44 10.87 0.83
N ASN A 162 11.68 10.24 1.72
CA ASN A 162 11.12 10.84 2.94
C ASN A 162 10.21 12.06 2.66
N ALA A 163 9.74 12.24 1.42
CA ALA A 163 8.82 13.32 1.09
C ALA A 163 7.44 13.06 1.73
N ILE A 164 6.79 14.17 2.10
CA ILE A 164 5.44 14.15 2.66
C ILE A 164 4.54 14.99 1.76
N ILE A 165 3.51 14.37 1.21
CA ILE A 165 2.47 15.02 0.42
C ILE A 165 1.26 15.26 1.31
N SER A 166 0.96 16.51 1.60
CA SER A 166 -0.14 16.90 2.49
C SER A 166 -1.50 16.55 1.90
N ALA A 167 -2.51 16.42 2.75
CA ALA A 167 -3.87 16.12 2.33
C ALA A 167 -4.41 17.16 1.33
N GLY A 168 -5.17 16.68 0.32
CA GLY A 168 -5.79 17.54 -0.71
C GLY A 168 -4.81 18.24 -1.66
N SER A 169 -3.53 17.88 -1.66
CA SER A 169 -2.52 18.52 -2.50
C SER A 169 -2.54 18.02 -3.93
N VAL A 170 -2.23 18.89 -4.89
CA VAL A 170 -2.05 18.53 -6.30
C VAL A 170 -0.60 18.74 -6.70
N VAL A 171 0.14 17.64 -6.89
CA VAL A 171 1.57 17.62 -7.20
C VAL A 171 1.77 17.35 -8.68
N VAL A 172 2.32 18.32 -9.39
CA VAL A 172 2.60 18.27 -10.84
C VAL A 172 4.04 18.68 -11.18
N LYS A 173 4.90 18.75 -10.17
CA LYS A 173 6.34 19.04 -10.28
C LYS A 173 7.12 18.17 -9.31
N ASP A 174 8.39 18.01 -9.56
CA ASP A 174 9.30 17.28 -8.69
C ASP A 174 9.24 17.78 -7.24
N VAL A 175 9.40 16.84 -6.31
CA VAL A 175 9.47 17.11 -4.88
C VAL A 175 10.82 16.61 -4.37
N GLU A 176 11.59 17.52 -3.79
CA GLU A 176 12.89 17.19 -3.20
C GLU A 176 12.74 16.20 -2.02
N ALA A 177 13.79 15.42 -1.78
CA ALA A 177 13.86 14.55 -0.63
C ALA A 177 13.73 15.33 0.69
N ASN A 178 13.22 14.68 1.73
CA ASN A 178 13.02 15.25 3.06
C ASN A 178 12.17 16.55 3.06
N THR A 179 11.18 16.62 2.17
CA THR A 179 10.37 17.84 1.99
C THR A 179 8.90 17.54 2.21
N THR A 180 8.20 18.44 2.88
CA THR A 180 6.73 18.45 2.97
C THR A 180 6.19 19.46 1.97
N VAL A 181 5.28 19.01 1.09
CA VAL A 181 4.59 19.86 0.13
C VAL A 181 3.08 19.85 0.35
N GLY A 182 2.41 20.95 -0.03
CA GLY A 182 0.96 21.08 0.08
C GLY A 182 0.38 22.18 -0.78
N GLY A 183 -0.94 22.13 -1.01
CA GLY A 183 -1.70 23.10 -1.79
C GLY A 183 -1.99 22.66 -3.22
N VAL A 184 -2.66 23.55 -3.99
CA VAL A 184 -3.08 23.36 -5.39
C VAL A 184 -2.66 24.58 -6.21
N PRO A 185 -1.61 24.50 -7.04
CA PRO A 185 -0.60 23.43 -7.10
C PRO A 185 0.25 23.35 -5.83
N ALA A 186 0.80 22.18 -5.54
CA ALA A 186 1.60 21.95 -4.34
C ALA A 186 2.89 22.78 -4.33
N LYS A 187 3.20 23.34 -3.17
CA LYS A 187 4.43 24.09 -2.89
C LYS A 187 5.10 23.55 -1.63
N VAL A 188 6.38 23.79 -1.47
CA VAL A 188 7.12 23.42 -0.27
C VAL A 188 6.55 24.17 0.94
N ILE A 189 6.14 23.40 1.96
CA ILE A 189 5.68 23.93 3.26
C ILE A 189 6.82 23.87 4.27
N LYS A 190 7.60 22.74 4.24
CA LYS A 190 8.65 22.48 5.22
C LYS A 190 9.76 21.63 4.61
N ARG A 191 11.01 21.89 4.98
CA ARG A 191 12.15 20.99 4.76
C ARG A 191 12.42 20.25 6.07
N ASN A 192 12.35 18.91 6.01
CA ASN A 192 12.51 18.03 7.16
C ASN A 192 13.97 17.56 7.20
N GLY A 193 14.88 18.43 7.55
CA GLY A 193 16.31 18.14 7.71
C GLY A 193 16.63 17.73 9.13
#